data_a216707fbde38be24ce0629c29ee412c
#
_entry.id   a216707fbde38be24ce0629c29ee412c
#
_cell.length_a   1.000
_cell.length_b   1.000
_cell.length_c   1.000
_cell.angle_alpha   90.00
_cell.angle_beta   90.00
_cell.angle_gamma   90.00
#
_symmetry.space_group_name_H-M   'P 1'
#
loop_
_entity.id
_entity.type
_entity.pdbx_description
1 polymer ?
#
loop_
_entity_poly.entity_id
_entity_poly.type
_entity_poly.pdbx_seq_one_letter_code
_entity_poly.pdbx_strand_id
1 'polypeptide(L)'
;MTKRTGRLTRRQLLLGGTALAAMTAVGGIIGGRFLAGPRPHRVILGDGVRGPSGMAWVPGGTFLMGSDHRLAQRNEKPEHPVRVAGFWMDSTHVTNDQFAQFVHQTGYITTAERKPDWETIRVQLPPGVPRPPEHVLVPGAMVFTGTAAPVRQDDYSRWWSYVPGAQWRHPHGPHSTLQGKGDHPVVQVSHEDVLAYADWAGKRLPTEAEWEFAARGGLEQATYAWGDELLAADGGRLANYWDVTQRPFPVVSARAGGAVGTSRVKSFPANGYGLYDMTGNAWQWVADWYRADFFQQQAQNARGAIDNPSGPATSYDPADPGVPADAPKRVIRGGSFLCNEDYCMSYRPSARRGSDPHSPMSHIGFRLVSQG
;
A
#
# COMPACT_ATOMS: atom_id res chain seq x y z
N MET A 1 46.93 -45.14 7.89
CA MET A 1 48.08 -45.18 6.98
C MET A 1 47.94 -44.09 5.93
N THR A 2 48.78 -43.11 6.05
CA THR A 2 49.56 -42.31 5.10
C THR A 2 48.80 -41.54 4.00
N LYS A 3 48.63 -40.27 4.23
CA LYS A 3 49.19 -39.02 3.62
C LYS A 3 49.64 -39.13 2.16
N ARG A 4 49.18 -38.25 1.29
CA ARG A 4 50.10 -37.29 0.61
C ARG A 4 49.34 -36.10 -0.03
N THR A 5 49.77 -34.94 0.38
CA THR A 5 49.59 -33.59 -0.14
C THR A 5 50.33 -33.38 -1.44
N GLY A 6 49.78 -32.63 -2.37
CA GLY A 6 50.45 -32.13 -3.58
C GLY A 6 50.09 -30.67 -3.82
N ARG A 7 50.91 -29.75 -3.31
CA ARG A 7 50.98 -28.35 -3.74
C ARG A 7 51.61 -28.28 -5.14
N LEU A 8 51.01 -27.49 -6.04
CA LEU A 8 51.70 -27.02 -7.24
C LEU A 8 51.90 -25.50 -7.18
N THR A 9 53.16 -25.15 -7.34
CA THR A 9 53.78 -23.83 -7.27
C THR A 9 53.65 -23.05 -8.59
N ARG A 10 53.61 -21.74 -8.43
CA ARG A 10 53.85 -20.75 -9.50
C ARG A 10 55.15 -21.02 -10.25
N ARG A 11 55.08 -21.07 -11.58
CA ARG A 11 56.05 -20.57 -12.57
C ARG A 11 55.86 -21.27 -13.89
N GLN A 12 55.48 -20.52 -14.89
CA GLN A 12 56.13 -20.47 -16.20
C GLN A 12 55.49 -19.34 -17.02
N LEU A 13 56.28 -18.32 -17.12
CA LEU A 13 56.15 -17.15 -17.99
C LEU A 13 56.87 -17.46 -19.31
N LEU A 14 56.31 -16.87 -20.38
CA LEU A 14 56.98 -16.38 -21.60
C LEU A 14 57.31 -17.37 -22.70
N LEU A 15 56.80 -17.05 -23.85
CA LEU A 15 57.36 -16.70 -25.16
C LEU A 15 56.52 -17.22 -26.32
N GLY A 16 55.99 -16.34 -27.12
CA GLY A 16 56.45 -16.09 -28.49
C GLY A 16 55.40 -16.40 -29.55
N GLY A 17 55.13 -15.43 -30.41
CA GLY A 17 54.62 -15.73 -31.74
C GLY A 17 53.53 -14.81 -32.27
N THR A 18 53.92 -13.72 -32.86
CA THR A 18 53.13 -12.88 -33.77
C THR A 18 52.68 -13.66 -35.00
N ALA A 19 51.36 -13.68 -35.29
CA ALA A 19 50.83 -13.98 -36.60
C ALA A 19 49.73 -12.93 -36.92
N LEU A 20 50.05 -12.01 -37.81
CA LEU A 20 49.11 -11.13 -38.49
C LEU A 20 48.24 -11.99 -39.44
N ALA A 21 46.91 -12.04 -39.21
CA ALA A 21 45.95 -12.48 -40.21
C ALA A 21 44.92 -11.37 -40.36
N ALA A 22 44.94 -10.71 -41.51
CA ALA A 22 43.94 -9.78 -41.94
C ALA A 22 42.65 -10.55 -42.20
N MET A 23 41.59 -10.24 -41.43
CA MET A 23 40.21 -10.60 -41.77
C MET A 23 39.40 -9.36 -42.08
N THR A 24 38.92 -9.32 -43.28
CA THR A 24 37.98 -8.36 -43.87
C THR A 24 36.76 -8.20 -43.00
N ALA A 25 36.48 -6.96 -42.64
CA ALA A 25 35.28 -6.56 -41.95
C ALA A 25 34.03 -6.71 -42.86
N VAL A 26 33.17 -7.67 -42.57
CA VAL A 26 31.77 -7.63 -42.99
C VAL A 26 31.02 -6.94 -41.84
N GLY A 27 30.64 -5.67 -42.06
CA GLY A 27 29.89 -4.89 -41.11
C GLY A 27 28.47 -5.42 -40.93
N GLY A 28 28.27 -6.18 -39.85
CA GLY A 28 26.95 -6.42 -39.28
C GLY A 28 26.69 -5.35 -38.23
N ILE A 29 25.86 -4.37 -38.54
CA ILE A 29 25.31 -3.41 -37.59
C ILE A 29 24.36 -4.20 -36.68
N ILE A 30 24.88 -4.79 -35.62
CA ILE A 30 24.07 -5.21 -34.47
C ILE A 30 23.78 -3.92 -33.72
N GLY A 31 22.61 -3.30 -34.02
CA GLY A 31 22.07 -2.20 -33.26
C GLY A 31 21.87 -2.63 -31.81
N GLY A 32 22.85 -2.40 -30.96
CA GLY A 32 22.68 -2.47 -29.52
C GLY A 32 21.60 -1.47 -29.14
N ARG A 33 20.37 -1.95 -28.90
CA ARG A 33 19.41 -1.19 -28.14
C ARG A 33 20.03 -0.98 -26.75
N PHE A 34 20.71 0.12 -26.57
CA PHE A 34 20.89 0.70 -25.25
C PHE A 34 19.47 0.95 -24.74
N LEU A 35 18.95 0.08 -23.88
CA LEU A 35 17.81 0.38 -23.06
C LEU A 35 18.26 1.57 -22.21
N ALA A 36 17.87 2.77 -22.66
CA ALA A 36 18.01 3.98 -21.85
C ALA A 36 17.26 3.67 -20.55
N GLY A 37 17.96 3.64 -19.43
CA GLY A 37 17.34 3.51 -18.13
C GLY A 37 16.25 4.57 -17.99
N PRO A 38 15.24 4.33 -17.15
CA PRO A 38 14.12 5.25 -16.99
C PRO A 38 14.69 6.67 -16.77
N ARG A 39 14.31 7.60 -17.64
CA ARG A 39 14.71 9.01 -17.46
C ARG A 39 14.10 9.46 -16.14
N PRO A 40 14.87 10.11 -15.25
CA PRO A 40 14.31 10.61 -14.01
C PRO A 40 13.16 11.56 -14.35
N HIS A 41 11.96 11.23 -13.91
CA HIS A 41 10.79 12.11 -14.08
C HIS A 41 11.05 13.38 -13.29
N ARG A 42 10.82 14.53 -13.92
CA ARG A 42 10.87 15.81 -13.21
C ARG A 42 9.69 15.84 -12.22
N VAL A 43 9.99 15.86 -10.92
CA VAL A 43 8.99 16.06 -9.89
C VAL A 43 8.35 17.43 -10.06
N ILE A 44 7.03 17.49 -10.19
CA ILE A 44 6.25 18.72 -10.31
C ILE A 44 5.33 18.79 -9.09
N LEU A 45 5.58 19.76 -8.22
CA LEU A 45 4.75 20.02 -7.04
C LEU A 45 3.83 21.21 -7.33
N GLY A 46 2.57 21.11 -6.90
CA GLY A 46 1.60 22.18 -6.94
C GLY A 46 1.97 23.26 -5.92
N ASP A 47 2.00 24.50 -6.37
CA ASP A 47 2.34 25.69 -5.58
C ASP A 47 1.12 26.60 -5.29
N GLY A 48 -0.07 26.14 -5.62
CA GLY A 48 -1.33 26.88 -5.52
C GLY A 48 -1.60 27.82 -6.71
N VAL A 49 -0.65 27.95 -7.64
CA VAL A 49 -0.77 28.77 -8.86
C VAL A 49 -0.74 27.90 -10.12
N ARG A 50 0.26 27.03 -10.23
CA ARG A 50 0.47 26.11 -11.37
C ARG A 50 -0.10 24.70 -11.11
N GLY A 51 -0.68 24.48 -9.95
CA GLY A 51 -1.32 23.24 -9.54
C GLY A 51 -1.73 23.31 -8.06
N PRO A 52 -2.59 22.40 -7.57
CA PRO A 52 -3.10 22.43 -6.22
C PRO A 52 -1.97 22.31 -5.19
N SER A 53 -1.95 23.20 -4.19
CA SER A 53 -0.95 23.17 -3.12
C SER A 53 -0.94 21.83 -2.37
N GLY A 54 0.25 21.32 -2.07
CA GLY A 54 0.43 20.04 -1.35
C GLY A 54 0.24 18.79 -2.21
N MET A 55 -0.04 18.94 -3.51
CA MET A 55 -0.17 17.84 -4.46
C MET A 55 1.06 17.73 -5.37
N ALA A 56 1.30 16.53 -5.87
CA ALA A 56 2.31 16.25 -6.89
C ALA A 56 1.62 15.83 -8.21
N TRP A 57 2.18 16.26 -9.33
CA TRP A 57 1.69 15.88 -10.64
C TRP A 57 2.17 14.48 -11.02
N VAL A 58 1.22 13.59 -11.31
CA VAL A 58 1.46 12.27 -11.86
C VAL A 58 1.19 12.35 -13.37
N PRO A 59 2.21 12.14 -14.22
CA PRO A 59 2.11 12.52 -15.65
C PRO A 59 1.18 11.62 -16.47
N GLY A 60 0.65 10.56 -15.88
CA GLY A 60 -0.08 9.53 -16.61
C GLY A 60 0.83 8.69 -17.50
N GLY A 61 0.27 7.71 -18.16
CA GLY A 61 1.01 6.82 -19.05
C GLY A 61 0.45 5.40 -19.07
N THR A 62 1.13 4.53 -19.80
CA THR A 62 0.82 3.09 -19.84
C THR A 62 1.82 2.34 -18.97
N PHE A 63 1.33 1.39 -18.18
CA PHE A 63 2.14 0.55 -17.29
C PHE A 63 1.54 -0.85 -17.21
N LEU A 64 2.30 -1.79 -16.68
CA LEU A 64 1.80 -3.11 -16.31
C LEU A 64 1.24 -3.05 -14.88
N MET A 65 -0.09 -3.13 -14.75
CA MET A 65 -0.78 -3.17 -13.46
C MET A 65 -0.78 -4.60 -12.93
N GLY A 66 -0.60 -4.75 -11.61
CA GLY A 66 -0.40 -6.06 -11.00
C GLY A 66 1.05 -6.50 -11.04
N SER A 67 1.31 -7.78 -10.78
CA SER A 67 2.66 -8.34 -10.84
C SER A 67 2.64 -9.85 -10.94
N ASP A 68 3.51 -10.42 -11.80
CA ASP A 68 3.77 -11.85 -11.85
C ASP A 68 4.97 -12.27 -10.98
N HIS A 69 5.55 -11.33 -10.23
CA HIS A 69 6.65 -11.61 -9.32
C HIS A 69 6.30 -12.72 -8.32
N ARG A 70 7.31 -13.48 -7.85
CA ARG A 70 7.14 -14.60 -6.90
C ARG A 70 6.44 -14.21 -5.58
N LEU A 71 6.57 -12.96 -5.15
CA LEU A 71 5.94 -12.44 -3.93
C LEU A 71 4.49 -11.99 -4.17
N ALA A 72 4.04 -11.87 -5.43
CA ALA A 72 2.69 -11.44 -5.75
C ALA A 72 1.66 -12.49 -5.36
N GLN A 73 0.61 -12.07 -4.68
CA GLN A 73 -0.52 -12.90 -4.32
C GLN A 73 -1.40 -13.18 -5.55
N ARG A 74 -2.29 -14.16 -5.46
CA ARG A 74 -3.16 -14.55 -6.58
C ARG A 74 -4.02 -13.41 -7.12
N ASN A 75 -4.49 -12.53 -6.24
CA ASN A 75 -5.32 -11.38 -6.60
C ASN A 75 -4.55 -10.21 -7.23
N GLU A 76 -3.21 -10.27 -7.23
CA GLU A 76 -2.34 -9.31 -7.91
C GLU A 76 -2.02 -9.74 -9.35
N LYS A 77 -2.45 -10.94 -9.77
CA LYS A 77 -2.10 -11.61 -11.03
C LYS A 77 -3.28 -11.75 -11.98
N PRO A 78 -2.99 -11.83 -13.28
CA PRO A 78 -1.71 -11.55 -13.92
C PRO A 78 -1.43 -10.04 -14.04
N GLU A 79 -0.17 -9.70 -14.30
CA GLU A 79 0.12 -8.35 -14.76
C GLU A 79 -0.54 -8.10 -16.12
N HIS A 80 -1.03 -6.89 -16.35
CA HIS A 80 -1.72 -6.53 -17.58
C HIS A 80 -1.57 -5.02 -17.89
N PRO A 81 -1.59 -4.65 -19.19
CA PRO A 81 -1.36 -3.26 -19.56
C PRO A 81 -2.58 -2.38 -19.24
N VAL A 82 -2.32 -1.30 -18.53
CA VAL A 82 -3.30 -0.27 -18.19
C VAL A 82 -2.74 1.11 -18.56
N ARG A 83 -3.59 2.01 -19.04
CA ARG A 83 -3.26 3.40 -19.26
C ARG A 83 -4.07 4.30 -18.33
N VAL A 84 -3.41 5.25 -17.68
CA VAL A 84 -4.04 6.28 -16.86
C VAL A 84 -3.73 7.67 -17.44
N ALA A 85 -4.69 8.57 -17.37
CA ALA A 85 -4.48 9.98 -17.68
C ALA A 85 -3.61 10.65 -16.60
N GLY A 86 -3.05 11.83 -16.88
CA GLY A 86 -2.33 12.62 -15.87
C GLY A 86 -3.29 13.22 -14.84
N PHE A 87 -2.84 13.33 -13.59
CA PHE A 87 -3.64 13.87 -12.47
C PHE A 87 -2.75 14.42 -11.36
N TRP A 88 -3.31 15.26 -10.52
CA TRP A 88 -2.70 15.69 -9.27
C TRP A 88 -3.04 14.71 -8.14
N MET A 89 -2.06 14.34 -7.33
CA MET A 89 -2.26 13.48 -6.15
C MET A 89 -1.69 14.16 -4.92
N ASP A 90 -2.39 14.06 -3.77
CA ASP A 90 -1.85 14.51 -2.48
C ASP A 90 -0.47 13.88 -2.26
N SER A 91 0.54 14.71 -1.99
CA SER A 91 1.92 14.24 -1.84
C SER A 91 2.10 13.32 -0.61
N THR A 92 1.16 13.38 0.34
CA THR A 92 1.12 12.57 1.56
C THR A 92 -0.28 11.99 1.78
N HIS A 93 -0.42 11.14 2.77
CA HIS A 93 -1.75 10.87 3.36
C HIS A 93 -2.37 12.17 3.88
N VAL A 94 -3.70 12.22 3.92
CA VAL A 94 -4.41 13.23 4.70
C VAL A 94 -4.01 13.06 6.18
N THR A 95 -3.60 14.17 6.79
CA THR A 95 -3.11 14.17 8.17
C THR A 95 -4.22 14.40 9.19
N ASN A 96 -3.93 14.13 10.47
CA ASN A 96 -4.85 14.41 11.56
C ASN A 96 -5.23 15.90 11.63
N ASP A 97 -4.28 16.81 11.41
CA ASP A 97 -4.56 18.27 11.41
C ASP A 97 -5.49 18.66 10.27
N GLN A 98 -5.28 18.11 9.06
CA GLN A 98 -6.14 18.37 7.91
C GLN A 98 -7.55 17.82 8.13
N PHE A 99 -7.67 16.61 8.68
CA PHE A 99 -8.97 16.01 8.99
C PHE A 99 -9.68 16.76 10.13
N ALA A 100 -8.94 17.25 11.13
CA ALA A 100 -9.47 18.09 12.19
C ALA A 100 -10.07 19.39 11.64
N GLN A 101 -9.43 20.02 10.63
CA GLN A 101 -9.97 21.20 9.96
C GLN A 101 -11.30 20.90 9.27
N PHE A 102 -11.41 19.79 8.55
CA PHE A 102 -12.67 19.33 7.93
C PHE A 102 -13.79 19.20 8.97
N VAL A 103 -13.53 18.44 10.05
CA VAL A 103 -14.53 18.22 11.09
C VAL A 103 -14.90 19.52 11.80
N HIS A 104 -13.93 20.40 12.05
CA HIS A 104 -14.21 21.71 12.66
C HIS A 104 -15.12 22.60 11.80
N GLN A 105 -14.92 22.58 10.47
CA GLN A 105 -15.69 23.42 9.55
C GLN A 105 -17.08 22.86 9.25
N THR A 106 -17.25 21.54 9.28
CA THR A 106 -18.49 20.89 8.85
C THR A 106 -19.33 20.33 9.99
N GLY A 107 -18.74 20.12 11.17
CA GLY A 107 -19.38 19.37 12.26
C GLY A 107 -19.57 17.89 11.95
N TYR A 108 -18.82 17.33 10.98
CA TYR A 108 -18.96 15.94 10.55
C TYR A 108 -18.74 14.96 11.70
N ILE A 109 -19.64 13.97 11.81
CA ILE A 109 -19.55 12.87 12.79
C ILE A 109 -19.18 11.61 12.02
N THR A 110 -18.00 11.04 12.33
CA THR A 110 -17.48 9.85 11.63
C THR A 110 -18.25 8.59 11.94
N THR A 111 -18.10 7.57 11.09
CA THR A 111 -18.70 6.25 11.30
C THR A 111 -18.38 5.66 12.67
N ALA A 112 -17.13 5.81 13.14
CA ALA A 112 -16.69 5.35 14.46
C ALA A 112 -17.36 6.10 15.64
N GLU A 113 -17.87 7.30 15.42
CA GLU A 113 -18.54 8.13 16.41
C GLU A 113 -20.07 7.89 16.43
N ARG A 114 -20.60 7.14 15.45
CA ARG A 114 -22.02 6.80 15.35
C ARG A 114 -22.29 5.40 15.89
N LYS A 115 -23.51 5.17 16.36
CA LYS A 115 -23.96 3.83 16.72
C LYS A 115 -23.91 2.93 15.47
N PRO A 116 -23.27 1.75 15.54
CA PRO A 116 -23.22 0.83 14.43
C PRO A 116 -24.61 0.38 13.97
N ASP A 117 -24.85 0.37 12.66
CA ASP A 117 -26.07 -0.15 12.07
C ASP A 117 -25.94 -1.67 11.84
N TRP A 118 -26.86 -2.43 12.41
CA TRP A 118 -26.87 -3.88 12.28
C TRP A 118 -27.00 -4.35 10.84
N GLU A 119 -27.79 -3.67 10.02
CA GLU A 119 -28.00 -4.06 8.62
C GLU A 119 -26.71 -3.95 7.80
N THR A 120 -25.87 -2.99 8.14
CA THR A 120 -24.53 -2.83 7.57
C THR A 120 -23.55 -3.91 8.06
N ILE A 121 -23.62 -4.27 9.35
CA ILE A 121 -22.72 -5.29 9.94
C ILE A 121 -23.07 -6.67 9.43
N ARG A 122 -24.36 -7.04 9.40
CA ARG A 122 -24.80 -8.42 9.11
C ARG A 122 -24.39 -8.93 7.73
N VAL A 123 -24.19 -8.03 6.76
CA VAL A 123 -23.75 -8.42 5.41
C VAL A 123 -22.30 -8.88 5.36
N GLN A 124 -21.52 -8.58 6.40
CA GLN A 124 -20.14 -9.04 6.59
C GLN A 124 -20.05 -10.33 7.41
N LEU A 125 -21.19 -10.86 7.87
CA LEU A 125 -21.23 -12.03 8.75
C LEU A 125 -21.85 -13.24 8.02
N PRO A 126 -21.49 -14.47 8.43
CA PRO A 126 -22.13 -15.67 7.91
C PRO A 126 -23.65 -15.58 8.05
N PRO A 127 -24.42 -16.17 7.12
CA PRO A 127 -25.88 -16.22 7.24
C PRO A 127 -26.34 -16.86 8.54
N GLY A 128 -27.36 -16.26 9.17
CA GLY A 128 -27.95 -16.79 10.41
C GLY A 128 -27.29 -16.32 11.71
N VAL A 129 -26.25 -15.49 11.64
CA VAL A 129 -25.69 -14.87 12.87
C VAL A 129 -26.77 -13.96 13.48
N PRO A 130 -27.15 -14.16 14.76
CA PRO A 130 -28.21 -13.37 15.38
C PRO A 130 -27.75 -11.95 15.66
N ARG A 131 -28.74 -11.01 15.64
CA ARG A 131 -28.49 -9.63 16.05
C ARG A 131 -28.01 -9.61 17.51
N PRO A 132 -26.88 -8.94 17.80
CA PRO A 132 -26.42 -8.80 19.17
C PRO A 132 -27.35 -7.88 19.98
N PRO A 133 -27.33 -7.97 21.32
CA PRO A 133 -28.05 -7.04 22.17
C PRO A 133 -27.67 -5.57 21.91
N GLU A 134 -28.64 -4.66 22.03
CA GLU A 134 -28.45 -3.23 21.73
C GLU A 134 -27.29 -2.58 22.51
N HIS A 135 -27.01 -3.04 23.71
CA HIS A 135 -25.97 -2.47 24.58
C HIS A 135 -24.55 -2.78 24.09
N VAL A 136 -24.34 -3.71 23.14
CA VAL A 136 -23.01 -3.97 22.51
C VAL A 136 -22.83 -3.22 21.20
N LEU A 137 -23.92 -2.68 20.61
CA LEU A 137 -23.87 -1.83 19.42
C LEU A 137 -23.56 -0.39 19.84
N VAL A 138 -22.35 -0.16 20.29
CA VAL A 138 -21.87 1.16 20.75
C VAL A 138 -20.85 1.73 19.78
N PRO A 139 -20.73 3.07 19.65
CA PRO A 139 -19.71 3.71 18.83
C PRO A 139 -18.29 3.21 19.17
N GLY A 140 -17.48 2.96 18.15
CA GLY A 140 -16.13 2.43 18.31
C GLY A 140 -15.54 1.98 16.98
N ALA A 141 -14.37 1.39 17.03
CA ALA A 141 -13.65 0.98 15.85
C ALA A 141 -12.69 -0.20 16.13
N MET A 142 -12.18 -0.82 15.07
CA MET A 142 -11.19 -1.90 15.15
C MET A 142 -9.81 -1.34 15.47
N VAL A 143 -9.22 -1.81 16.56
CA VAL A 143 -7.91 -1.40 17.06
C VAL A 143 -6.96 -2.58 17.05
N PHE A 144 -5.77 -2.37 16.52
CA PHE A 144 -4.68 -3.31 16.72
C PHE A 144 -4.19 -3.21 18.17
N THR A 145 -4.43 -4.26 18.93
CA THR A 145 -4.04 -4.36 20.35
C THR A 145 -2.74 -5.13 20.52
N GLY A 146 -2.35 -5.91 19.52
CA GLY A 146 -1.20 -6.81 19.60
C GLY A 146 -1.35 -7.88 20.68
N THR A 147 -0.25 -8.57 20.94
CA THR A 147 -0.17 -9.62 21.98
C THR A 147 1.03 -9.42 22.88
N ALA A 148 1.01 -9.99 24.07
CA ALA A 148 2.15 -9.95 24.99
C ALA A 148 3.26 -10.95 24.64
N ALA A 149 2.93 -12.02 23.89
CA ALA A 149 3.80 -13.10 23.48
C ALA A 149 3.45 -13.56 22.05
N PRO A 150 4.34 -14.26 21.34
CA PRO A 150 4.06 -14.82 20.02
C PRO A 150 2.82 -15.73 20.03
N VAL A 151 1.99 -15.60 19.01
CA VAL A 151 0.78 -16.41 18.82
C VAL A 151 0.75 -16.98 17.40
N ARG A 152 -0.09 -18.00 17.16
CA ARG A 152 -0.38 -18.44 15.80
C ARG A 152 -1.08 -17.32 15.03
N GLN A 153 -0.71 -17.15 13.76
CA GLN A 153 -1.19 -16.05 12.92
C GLN A 153 -2.41 -16.44 12.06
N ASP A 154 -3.09 -17.52 12.42
CA ASP A 154 -4.28 -18.06 11.75
C ASP A 154 -5.60 -17.48 12.29
N ASP A 155 -5.54 -16.68 13.35
CA ASP A 155 -6.70 -16.07 14.01
C ASP A 155 -6.38 -14.62 14.39
N TYR A 156 -6.77 -13.69 13.53
CA TYR A 156 -6.52 -12.24 13.70
C TYR A 156 -7.27 -11.65 14.91
N SER A 157 -8.32 -12.28 15.42
CA SER A 157 -9.04 -11.81 16.62
C SER A 157 -8.16 -11.74 17.87
N ARG A 158 -7.01 -12.41 17.84
CA ARG A 158 -6.04 -12.40 18.95
C ARG A 158 -5.30 -11.06 19.09
N TRP A 159 -5.22 -10.26 18.03
CA TRP A 159 -4.50 -8.98 18.03
C TRP A 159 -5.31 -7.81 17.48
N TRP A 160 -6.57 -8.06 17.12
CA TRP A 160 -7.53 -7.04 16.77
C TRP A 160 -8.70 -7.08 17.75
N SER A 161 -9.14 -5.90 18.20
CA SER A 161 -10.30 -5.77 19.09
C SER A 161 -11.18 -4.64 18.64
N TYR A 162 -12.49 -4.81 18.71
CA TYR A 162 -13.42 -3.70 18.64
C TYR A 162 -13.35 -2.94 19.97
N VAL A 163 -12.97 -1.66 19.93
CA VAL A 163 -12.78 -0.84 21.10
C VAL A 163 -13.82 0.27 21.15
N PRO A 164 -14.76 0.23 22.09
CA PRO A 164 -15.72 1.32 22.31
C PRO A 164 -15.00 2.66 22.50
N GLY A 165 -15.51 3.70 21.81
CA GLY A 165 -14.94 5.04 21.87
C GLY A 165 -13.63 5.22 21.09
N ALA A 166 -13.11 4.19 20.42
CA ALA A 166 -12.03 4.37 19.45
C ALA A 166 -12.58 5.10 18.22
N GLN A 167 -11.92 6.15 17.78
CA GLN A 167 -12.27 6.96 16.61
C GLN A 167 -11.05 7.84 16.24
N TRP A 168 -11.13 8.64 15.21
CA TRP A 168 -9.99 9.37 14.66
C TRP A 168 -9.26 10.27 15.68
N ARG A 169 -9.94 10.88 16.68
CA ARG A 169 -9.29 11.67 17.75
C ARG A 169 -8.70 10.80 18.84
N HIS A 170 -9.20 9.59 18.98
CA HIS A 170 -8.83 8.60 20.00
C HIS A 170 -8.54 7.25 19.33
N PRO A 171 -7.49 7.12 18.49
CA PRO A 171 -7.33 5.99 17.58
C PRO A 171 -7.11 4.64 18.26
N HIS A 172 -6.78 4.61 19.53
CA HIS A 172 -6.61 3.40 20.33
C HIS A 172 -7.61 3.29 21.48
N GLY A 173 -8.72 4.05 21.43
CA GLY A 173 -9.75 4.12 22.46
C GLY A 173 -9.74 5.41 23.26
N PRO A 174 -10.71 5.60 24.18
CA PRO A 174 -11.04 6.90 24.81
C PRO A 174 -9.87 7.59 25.53
N HIS A 175 -8.89 6.80 25.98
CA HIS A 175 -7.72 7.33 26.70
C HIS A 175 -6.53 7.68 25.80
N SER A 176 -6.63 7.42 24.50
CA SER A 176 -5.59 7.80 23.53
C SER A 176 -5.81 9.22 23.04
N THR A 177 -4.74 9.89 22.61
CA THR A 177 -4.78 11.27 22.10
C THR A 177 -3.97 11.42 20.83
N LEU A 178 -4.21 12.52 20.11
CA LEU A 178 -3.43 12.95 18.94
C LEU A 178 -2.32 13.96 19.32
N GLN A 179 -2.04 14.15 20.59
CA GLN A 179 -0.99 15.09 21.00
C GLN A 179 0.36 14.74 20.36
N GLY A 180 0.94 15.69 19.63
CA GLY A 180 2.19 15.50 18.89
C GLY A 180 2.06 14.64 17.63
N LYS A 181 0.84 14.33 17.16
CA LYS A 181 0.55 13.51 15.97
C LYS A 181 -0.28 14.25 14.93
N GLY A 182 -0.27 15.57 14.91
CA GLY A 182 -1.03 16.36 13.93
C GLY A 182 -0.62 16.06 12.49
N ASP A 183 0.65 15.80 12.26
CA ASP A 183 1.26 15.46 10.97
C ASP A 183 1.37 13.93 10.69
N HIS A 184 0.70 13.09 11.46
CA HIS A 184 0.53 11.67 11.14
C HIS A 184 -0.70 11.46 10.24
N PRO A 185 -0.75 10.37 9.45
CA PRO A 185 -1.96 9.99 8.74
C PRO A 185 -3.16 9.90 9.67
N VAL A 186 -4.30 10.47 9.27
CA VAL A 186 -5.56 10.16 9.94
C VAL A 186 -5.90 8.70 9.69
N VAL A 187 -6.31 8.01 10.74
CA VAL A 187 -6.79 6.63 10.73
C VAL A 187 -8.12 6.54 11.46
N GLN A 188 -8.73 5.37 11.56
CA GLN A 188 -10.08 5.18 12.13
C GLN A 188 -11.15 5.92 11.31
N VAL A 189 -10.98 5.92 9.98
CA VAL A 189 -11.93 6.50 9.02
C VAL A 189 -12.47 5.40 8.10
N SER A 190 -13.78 5.37 7.93
CA SER A 190 -14.47 4.50 6.97
C SER A 190 -14.34 5.04 5.54
N HIS A 191 -14.73 4.25 4.54
CA HIS A 191 -14.79 4.73 3.17
C HIS A 191 -15.81 5.88 3.00
N GLU A 192 -16.93 5.87 3.75
CA GLU A 192 -17.91 6.94 3.77
C GLU A 192 -17.32 8.24 4.34
N ASP A 193 -16.57 8.17 5.45
CA ASP A 193 -15.89 9.33 6.04
C ASP A 193 -14.92 9.98 5.06
N VAL A 194 -14.21 9.14 4.29
CA VAL A 194 -13.26 9.60 3.29
C VAL A 194 -13.96 10.28 2.11
N LEU A 195 -15.11 9.77 1.65
CA LEU A 195 -15.88 10.40 0.60
C LEU A 195 -16.42 11.77 1.04
N ALA A 196 -16.90 11.88 2.29
CA ALA A 196 -17.34 13.16 2.85
C ALA A 196 -16.20 14.19 2.93
N TYR A 197 -14.99 13.75 3.33
CA TYR A 197 -13.81 14.61 3.31
C TYR A 197 -13.44 15.02 1.87
N ALA A 198 -13.47 14.08 0.93
CA ALA A 198 -13.12 14.33 -0.47
C ALA A 198 -14.05 15.37 -1.11
N ASP A 199 -15.36 15.25 -0.87
CA ASP A 199 -16.36 16.22 -1.35
C ASP A 199 -16.11 17.62 -0.76
N TRP A 200 -15.92 17.73 0.56
CA TRP A 200 -15.55 18.99 1.21
C TRP A 200 -14.28 19.61 0.63
N ALA A 201 -13.27 18.80 0.30
CA ALA A 201 -12.00 19.25 -0.24
C ALA A 201 -12.04 19.57 -1.75
N GLY A 202 -13.17 19.32 -2.44
CA GLY A 202 -13.29 19.45 -3.89
C GLY A 202 -12.38 18.48 -4.65
N LYS A 203 -12.12 17.29 -4.09
CA LYS A 203 -11.24 16.24 -4.60
C LYS A 203 -11.98 14.91 -4.72
N ARG A 204 -11.31 13.86 -5.12
CA ARG A 204 -11.83 12.49 -5.14
C ARG A 204 -10.81 11.46 -4.68
N LEU A 205 -11.26 10.27 -4.36
CA LEU A 205 -10.38 9.13 -4.22
C LEU A 205 -9.71 8.78 -5.57
N PRO A 206 -8.46 8.31 -5.57
CA PRO A 206 -7.88 7.70 -6.76
C PRO A 206 -8.61 6.41 -7.11
N THR A 207 -8.65 6.05 -8.39
CA THR A 207 -8.93 4.66 -8.78
C THR A 207 -7.77 3.77 -8.36
N GLU A 208 -8.01 2.46 -8.29
CA GLU A 208 -6.94 1.50 -7.97
C GLU A 208 -5.78 1.58 -8.97
N ALA A 209 -6.09 1.79 -10.26
CA ALA A 209 -5.09 1.93 -11.31
C ALA A 209 -4.27 3.23 -11.17
N GLU A 210 -4.91 4.36 -10.89
CA GLU A 210 -4.22 5.63 -10.63
C GLU A 210 -3.30 5.51 -9.41
N TRP A 211 -3.80 4.85 -8.34
CA TRP A 211 -3.01 4.66 -7.13
C TRP A 211 -1.77 3.81 -7.40
N GLU A 212 -1.90 2.68 -8.12
CA GLU A 212 -0.76 1.80 -8.41
C GLU A 212 0.26 2.47 -9.33
N PHE A 213 -0.20 3.15 -10.39
CA PHE A 213 0.67 3.91 -11.27
C PHE A 213 1.47 4.97 -10.49
N ALA A 214 0.80 5.72 -9.62
CA ALA A 214 1.42 6.72 -8.76
C ALA A 214 2.42 6.10 -7.77
N ALA A 215 2.08 4.95 -7.16
CA ALA A 215 2.93 4.25 -6.21
C ALA A 215 4.22 3.72 -6.83
N ARG A 216 4.18 3.30 -8.11
CA ARG A 216 5.36 2.86 -8.85
C ARG A 216 6.36 3.99 -9.11
N GLY A 217 5.95 5.26 -9.08
CA GLY A 217 6.85 6.40 -9.18
C GLY A 217 7.72 6.42 -10.44
N GLY A 218 7.28 5.81 -11.55
CA GLY A 218 8.03 5.66 -12.79
C GLY A 218 8.94 4.42 -12.85
N LEU A 219 8.94 3.57 -11.83
CA LEU A 219 9.64 2.27 -11.83
C LEU A 219 8.71 1.20 -12.42
N GLU A 220 9.13 0.57 -13.51
CA GLU A 220 8.37 -0.52 -14.12
C GLU A 220 8.63 -1.84 -13.38
N GLN A 221 7.56 -2.46 -12.88
CA GLN A 221 7.55 -3.78 -12.21
C GLN A 221 8.54 -3.95 -11.05
N ALA A 222 9.09 -2.87 -10.48
CA ALA A 222 9.89 -2.96 -9.27
C ALA A 222 9.08 -3.56 -8.11
N THR A 223 9.74 -4.32 -7.27
CA THR A 223 9.15 -5.02 -6.11
C THR A 223 8.53 -4.03 -5.12
N TYR A 224 9.24 -2.94 -4.84
CA TYR A 224 8.83 -1.88 -3.90
C TYR A 224 8.69 -0.53 -4.62
N ALA A 225 8.09 0.44 -3.95
CA ALA A 225 7.93 1.80 -4.49
C ALA A 225 9.27 2.55 -4.67
N TRP A 226 10.37 1.99 -4.18
CA TRP A 226 11.72 2.54 -4.22
C TRP A 226 12.73 1.66 -4.99
N GLY A 227 12.34 0.51 -5.51
CA GLY A 227 13.21 -0.43 -6.23
C GLY A 227 13.00 -1.88 -5.82
N ASP A 228 14.01 -2.71 -5.98
CA ASP A 228 13.89 -4.16 -5.72
C ASP A 228 14.49 -4.58 -4.37
N GLU A 229 15.33 -3.74 -3.77
CA GLU A 229 15.93 -4.03 -2.48
C GLU A 229 15.03 -3.55 -1.33
N LEU A 230 14.86 -4.39 -0.29
CA LEU A 230 14.01 -4.07 0.86
C LEU A 230 14.55 -2.89 1.68
N LEU A 231 15.86 -2.80 1.81
CA LEU A 231 16.56 -1.77 2.58
C LEU A 231 17.37 -0.87 1.66
N ALA A 232 17.64 0.34 2.11
CA ALA A 232 18.60 1.23 1.48
C ALA A 232 20.02 0.66 1.53
N ALA A 233 20.94 1.17 0.72
CA ALA A 233 22.32 0.71 0.65
C ALA A 233 23.10 0.83 1.98
N ASP A 234 22.68 1.72 2.86
CA ASP A 234 23.20 1.89 4.22
C ASP A 234 22.51 0.99 5.27
N GLY A 235 21.58 0.14 4.84
CA GLY A 235 20.76 -0.71 5.69
C GLY A 235 19.54 -0.01 6.32
N GLY A 236 19.28 1.26 5.97
CA GLY A 236 18.14 2.03 6.45
C GLY A 236 16.82 1.54 5.87
N ARG A 237 15.74 1.69 6.62
CA ARG A 237 14.38 1.40 6.15
C ARG A 237 13.87 2.51 5.25
N LEU A 238 13.09 2.15 4.24
CA LEU A 238 12.55 3.08 3.24
C LEU A 238 11.03 3.30 3.38
N ALA A 239 10.40 2.63 4.35
CA ALA A 239 9.00 2.83 4.72
C ALA A 239 8.73 2.40 6.16
N ASN A 240 7.59 2.81 6.70
CA ASN A 240 7.11 2.35 8.01
C ASN A 240 6.34 1.03 7.85
N TYR A 241 7.00 -0.08 8.09
CA TYR A 241 6.43 -1.43 8.14
C TYR A 241 6.94 -2.18 9.38
N TRP A 242 6.32 -3.29 9.74
CA TRP A 242 6.73 -4.08 10.90
C TRP A 242 8.03 -4.84 10.61
N ASP A 243 9.01 -4.69 11.49
CA ASP A 243 10.30 -5.34 11.38
C ASP A 243 10.32 -6.60 12.24
N VAL A 244 10.20 -7.76 11.60
CA VAL A 244 10.20 -9.07 12.28
C VAL A 244 11.57 -9.43 12.88
N THR A 245 12.65 -8.80 12.42
CA THR A 245 13.98 -9.04 12.98
C THR A 245 14.15 -8.39 14.35
N GLN A 246 13.43 -7.32 14.61
CA GLN A 246 13.44 -6.62 15.89
C GLN A 246 12.33 -7.11 16.82
N ARG A 247 11.21 -7.59 16.25
CA ARG A 247 10.01 -7.92 17.02
C ARG A 247 9.16 -8.94 16.30
N PRO A 248 8.89 -10.13 16.90
CA PRO A 248 7.97 -11.08 16.27
C PRO A 248 6.55 -10.49 16.19
N PHE A 249 5.89 -10.66 15.04
CA PHE A 249 4.51 -10.23 14.86
C PHE A 249 3.55 -11.21 15.57
N PRO A 250 2.50 -10.75 16.23
CA PRO A 250 2.05 -9.38 16.49
C PRO A 250 2.37 -8.88 17.91
N VAL A 251 3.56 -9.15 18.44
CA VAL A 251 3.92 -8.87 19.84
C VAL A 251 4.14 -7.37 20.07
N VAL A 252 3.39 -6.81 21.04
CA VAL A 252 3.57 -5.44 21.54
C VAL A 252 3.77 -5.51 23.06
N SER A 253 5.02 -5.39 23.50
CA SER A 253 5.34 -5.34 24.92
C SER A 253 6.46 -4.32 25.15
N ALA A 254 6.60 -3.83 26.37
CA ALA A 254 7.67 -2.91 26.72
C ALA A 254 9.06 -3.49 26.38
N ARG A 255 9.25 -4.80 26.57
CA ARG A 255 10.50 -5.51 26.24
C ARG A 255 10.73 -5.60 24.73
N ALA A 256 9.66 -5.59 23.92
CA ALA A 256 9.72 -5.64 22.47
C ALA A 256 9.72 -4.23 21.82
N GLY A 257 10.14 -3.19 22.54
CA GLY A 257 10.23 -1.83 22.01
C GLY A 257 8.93 -1.00 22.07
N GLY A 258 7.92 -1.44 22.85
CA GLY A 258 6.73 -0.65 23.12
C GLY A 258 5.69 -0.63 22.00
N ALA A 259 4.92 0.45 21.94
CA ALA A 259 3.83 0.64 20.99
C ALA A 259 4.33 0.75 19.55
N VAL A 260 3.50 0.29 18.61
CA VAL A 260 3.65 0.47 17.17
C VAL A 260 2.54 1.39 16.65
N GLY A 261 2.77 2.05 15.53
CA GLY A 261 1.77 2.94 14.96
C GLY A 261 2.26 3.67 13.73
N THR A 262 1.46 4.64 13.29
CA THR A 262 1.82 5.51 12.18
C THR A 262 3.06 6.37 12.52
N SER A 263 3.85 6.69 11.52
CA SER A 263 4.88 7.72 11.56
C SER A 263 4.36 9.04 11.00
N ARG A 264 5.07 10.13 11.26
CA ARG A 264 4.85 11.41 10.59
C ARG A 264 4.91 11.20 9.08
N VAL A 265 4.05 11.90 8.33
CA VAL A 265 4.20 11.92 6.87
C VAL A 265 5.56 12.48 6.48
N LYS A 266 6.11 12.01 5.36
CA LYS A 266 7.45 12.41 4.87
C LYS A 266 8.62 11.97 5.78
N SER A 267 8.41 10.98 6.64
CA SER A 267 9.51 10.39 7.43
C SER A 267 10.49 9.56 6.58
N PHE A 268 10.08 9.18 5.38
CA PHE A 268 10.86 8.40 4.43
C PHE A 268 10.96 9.15 3.08
N PRO A 269 11.90 8.77 2.19
CA PRO A 269 12.05 9.40 0.88
C PRO A 269 10.78 9.31 0.02
N ALA A 270 10.55 10.34 -0.80
CA ALA A 270 9.52 10.31 -1.82
C ALA A 270 9.90 9.39 -2.98
N ASN A 271 8.91 8.86 -3.68
CA ASN A 271 9.12 8.16 -4.95
C ASN A 271 9.43 9.13 -6.11
N GLY A 272 9.63 8.61 -7.33
CA GLY A 272 10.02 9.40 -8.49
C GLY A 272 9.01 10.45 -8.97
N TYR A 273 7.77 10.43 -8.44
CA TYR A 273 6.77 11.49 -8.70
C TYR A 273 6.64 12.50 -7.55
N GLY A 274 7.45 12.37 -6.50
CA GLY A 274 7.39 13.25 -5.32
C GLY A 274 6.30 12.88 -4.31
N LEU A 275 5.84 11.64 -4.34
CA LEU A 275 4.82 11.10 -3.43
C LEU A 275 5.50 10.36 -2.28
N TYR A 276 5.12 10.71 -1.05
CA TYR A 276 5.64 10.11 0.18
C TYR A 276 4.70 9.03 0.69
N ASP A 277 5.23 8.06 1.42
CA ASP A 277 4.47 7.03 2.13
C ASP A 277 3.41 6.35 1.25
N MET A 278 3.74 6.11 -0.05
CA MET A 278 2.84 5.36 -0.93
C MET A 278 2.65 3.93 -0.43
N THR A 279 3.69 3.36 0.17
CA THR A 279 3.64 2.04 0.77
C THR A 279 4.14 2.09 2.22
N GLY A 280 3.56 1.25 3.08
CA GLY A 280 3.75 1.32 4.53
C GLY A 280 2.93 2.42 5.20
N ASN A 281 3.19 2.70 6.45
CA ASN A 281 2.56 3.66 7.32
C ASN A 281 1.08 3.38 7.59
N ALA A 282 0.17 3.75 6.70
CA ALA A 282 -1.24 3.39 6.78
C ALA A 282 -1.75 2.90 5.42
N TRP A 283 -2.64 1.91 5.41
CA TRP A 283 -3.40 1.54 4.23
C TRP A 283 -4.16 2.74 3.68
N GLN A 284 -4.42 2.73 2.39
CA GLN A 284 -5.09 3.82 1.70
C GLN A 284 -6.34 3.32 1.00
N TRP A 285 -7.48 3.90 1.34
CA TRP A 285 -8.71 3.70 0.59
C TRP A 285 -8.57 4.21 -0.85
N VAL A 286 -9.10 3.46 -1.80
CA VAL A 286 -9.30 3.88 -3.19
C VAL A 286 -10.77 3.75 -3.58
N ALA A 287 -11.15 4.26 -4.75
CA ALA A 287 -12.56 4.33 -5.17
C ALA A 287 -13.20 2.97 -5.49
N ASP A 288 -12.39 1.99 -5.86
CA ASP A 288 -12.84 0.75 -6.51
C ASP A 288 -13.46 -0.25 -5.53
N TRP A 289 -14.47 -0.99 -6.00
CA TRP A 289 -14.90 -2.22 -5.35
C TRP A 289 -13.81 -3.28 -5.46
N TYR A 290 -13.67 -4.12 -4.45
CA TYR A 290 -12.69 -5.20 -4.46
C TYR A 290 -13.28 -6.48 -5.07
N ARG A 291 -12.57 -7.04 -6.06
CA ARG A 291 -12.75 -8.40 -6.54
C ARG A 291 -11.41 -9.11 -6.61
N ALA A 292 -11.34 -10.30 -6.01
CA ALA A 292 -10.12 -11.10 -5.99
C ALA A 292 -9.68 -11.58 -7.39
N ASP A 293 -10.63 -11.75 -8.31
CA ASP A 293 -10.45 -12.24 -9.68
C ASP A 293 -10.42 -11.10 -10.73
N PHE A 294 -10.42 -9.83 -10.30
CA PHE A 294 -10.61 -8.71 -11.24
C PHE A 294 -9.46 -8.57 -12.25
N PHE A 295 -8.21 -8.69 -11.81
CA PHE A 295 -7.06 -8.59 -12.71
C PHE A 295 -7.05 -9.72 -13.74
N GLN A 296 -7.48 -10.91 -13.34
CA GLN A 296 -7.66 -12.02 -14.28
C GLN A 296 -8.75 -11.72 -15.32
N GLN A 297 -9.89 -11.15 -14.90
CA GLN A 297 -10.96 -10.76 -15.82
C GLN A 297 -10.49 -9.65 -16.79
N GLN A 298 -9.77 -8.65 -16.30
CA GLN A 298 -9.22 -7.59 -17.13
C GLN A 298 -8.25 -8.13 -18.18
N ALA A 299 -7.28 -8.95 -17.77
CA ALA A 299 -6.30 -9.55 -18.68
C ALA A 299 -6.93 -10.45 -19.75
N GLN A 300 -7.97 -11.21 -19.41
CA GLN A 300 -8.69 -12.07 -20.36
C GLN A 300 -9.51 -11.28 -21.40
N ASN A 301 -10.04 -10.12 -21.00
CA ASN A 301 -10.93 -9.32 -21.85
C ASN A 301 -10.19 -8.22 -22.62
N ALA A 302 -8.96 -7.87 -22.21
CA ALA A 302 -8.21 -6.79 -22.82
C ALA A 302 -7.65 -7.18 -24.19
N ARG A 303 -7.80 -6.29 -25.19
CA ARG A 303 -7.15 -6.38 -26.51
C ARG A 303 -6.02 -5.34 -26.66
N GLY A 304 -5.48 -4.86 -25.55
CA GLY A 304 -4.48 -3.80 -25.46
C GLY A 304 -4.49 -3.20 -24.07
N ALA A 305 -3.91 -2.01 -23.92
CA ALA A 305 -3.97 -1.30 -22.65
C ALA A 305 -5.41 -0.88 -22.33
N ILE A 306 -5.85 -1.14 -21.10
CA ILE A 306 -7.17 -0.74 -20.61
C ILE A 306 -7.10 0.73 -20.19
N ASP A 307 -7.97 1.58 -20.74
CA ASP A 307 -7.96 3.01 -20.48
C ASP A 307 -8.71 3.38 -19.21
N ASN A 308 -8.02 4.03 -18.27
CA ASN A 308 -8.57 4.62 -17.03
C ASN A 308 -9.63 3.71 -16.36
N PRO A 309 -9.31 2.45 -16.02
CA PRO A 309 -10.29 1.54 -15.42
C PRO A 309 -10.80 2.09 -14.08
N SER A 310 -12.10 1.94 -13.85
CA SER A 310 -12.80 2.38 -12.63
C SER A 310 -13.17 1.24 -11.68
N GLY A 311 -12.59 0.07 -11.87
CA GLY A 311 -12.86 -1.11 -11.05
C GLY A 311 -14.13 -1.89 -11.43
N PRO A 312 -14.43 -2.98 -10.72
CA PRO A 312 -15.62 -3.81 -10.96
C PRO A 312 -16.87 -3.17 -10.38
N ALA A 313 -18.04 -3.61 -10.86
CA ALA A 313 -19.34 -3.11 -10.37
C ALA A 313 -19.70 -3.65 -8.97
N THR A 314 -19.17 -4.82 -8.60
CA THR A 314 -19.52 -5.51 -7.34
C THR A 314 -18.29 -6.16 -6.72
N SER A 315 -18.35 -6.39 -5.41
CA SER A 315 -17.33 -7.10 -4.65
C SER A 315 -17.37 -8.61 -4.89
N TYR A 316 -16.20 -9.25 -4.78
CA TYR A 316 -16.06 -10.69 -4.72
C TYR A 316 -14.77 -11.10 -4.05
N ASP A 317 -14.85 -11.80 -2.91
CA ASP A 317 -13.70 -12.27 -2.14
C ASP A 317 -13.97 -13.64 -1.50
N PRO A 318 -13.78 -14.74 -2.24
CA PRO A 318 -14.04 -16.08 -1.73
C PRO A 318 -12.97 -16.60 -0.76
N ALA A 319 -11.87 -15.84 -0.58
CA ALA A 319 -10.74 -16.25 0.25
C ALA A 319 -10.79 -15.69 1.68
N ASP A 320 -11.76 -14.81 2.00
CA ASP A 320 -11.91 -14.24 3.34
C ASP A 320 -12.70 -15.18 4.26
N PRO A 321 -12.05 -15.81 5.23
CA PRO A 321 -12.72 -16.81 6.06
C PRO A 321 -13.85 -16.22 6.89
N GLY A 322 -15.03 -16.86 6.84
CA GLY A 322 -16.17 -16.46 7.65
C GLY A 322 -16.94 -15.21 7.16
N VAL A 323 -16.55 -14.66 6.01
CA VAL A 323 -17.25 -13.53 5.37
C VAL A 323 -17.89 -14.01 4.08
N PRO A 324 -19.16 -13.63 3.75
CA PRO A 324 -19.76 -13.96 2.46
C PRO A 324 -18.91 -13.46 1.30
N ALA A 325 -18.76 -14.29 0.25
CA ALA A 325 -17.86 -13.96 -0.86
C ALA A 325 -18.27 -12.69 -1.63
N ASP A 326 -19.53 -12.32 -1.59
CA ASP A 326 -20.14 -11.13 -2.21
C ASP A 326 -20.33 -9.96 -1.23
N ALA A 327 -19.87 -10.10 0.02
CA ALA A 327 -19.92 -9.02 1.00
C ALA A 327 -19.24 -7.76 0.46
N PRO A 328 -19.83 -6.57 0.68
CA PRO A 328 -19.27 -5.33 0.17
C PRO A 328 -17.86 -5.07 0.69
N LYS A 329 -16.89 -4.94 -0.22
CA LYS A 329 -15.52 -4.56 0.11
C LYS A 329 -14.99 -3.52 -0.86
N ARG A 330 -14.34 -2.50 -0.35
CA ARG A 330 -13.54 -1.54 -1.14
C ARG A 330 -12.07 -1.92 -1.12
N VAL A 331 -11.39 -1.56 -2.17
CA VAL A 331 -9.93 -1.81 -2.27
C VAL A 331 -9.18 -0.88 -1.30
N ILE A 332 -8.22 -1.46 -0.60
CA ILE A 332 -7.17 -0.75 0.13
C ILE A 332 -5.80 -1.11 -0.43
N ARG A 333 -4.90 -0.13 -0.46
CA ARG A 333 -3.58 -0.24 -1.08
C ARG A 333 -2.46 0.21 -0.13
N GLY A 334 -1.23 -0.22 -0.42
CA GLY A 334 0.01 0.28 0.17
C GLY A 334 0.48 -0.42 1.43
N GLY A 335 -0.34 -1.20 2.10
CA GLY A 335 0.03 -1.78 3.39
C GLY A 335 0.13 -0.74 4.51
N SER A 336 0.56 -1.17 5.68
CA SER A 336 0.65 -0.30 6.86
C SER A 336 1.87 -0.65 7.71
N PHE A 337 2.04 0.05 8.82
CA PHE A 337 3.03 -0.24 9.85
C PHE A 337 2.92 -1.65 10.46
N LEU A 338 1.85 -2.38 10.19
CA LEU A 338 1.63 -3.77 10.62
C LEU A 338 2.08 -4.81 9.59
N CYS A 339 2.33 -4.41 8.34
CA CYS A 339 2.73 -5.34 7.29
C CYS A 339 4.19 -5.77 7.48
N ASN A 340 4.46 -7.04 7.29
CA ASN A 340 5.77 -7.65 7.42
C ASN A 340 5.95 -8.78 6.41
N GLU A 341 7.14 -9.34 6.33
CA GLU A 341 7.51 -10.36 5.37
C GLU A 341 6.79 -11.69 5.58
N ASP A 342 6.45 -12.02 6.82
CA ASP A 342 5.88 -13.32 7.17
C ASP A 342 4.34 -13.35 7.05
N TYR A 343 3.67 -12.20 7.24
CA TYR A 343 2.21 -12.17 7.38
C TYR A 343 1.48 -11.47 6.23
N CYS A 344 1.93 -10.28 5.83
CA CYS A 344 1.12 -9.41 4.98
C CYS A 344 1.81 -9.06 3.65
N MET A 345 3.09 -8.72 3.65
CA MET A 345 3.93 -8.27 2.50
C MET A 345 3.28 -7.21 1.59
N SER A 346 2.34 -6.41 2.11
CA SER A 346 1.51 -5.53 1.28
C SER A 346 2.08 -4.11 1.12
N TYR A 347 3.32 -3.86 1.57
CA TYR A 347 4.06 -2.63 1.26
C TYR A 347 4.76 -2.69 -0.12
N ARG A 348 4.06 -3.30 -1.11
CA ARG A 348 4.45 -3.40 -2.52
C ARG A 348 3.41 -2.68 -3.38
N PRO A 349 3.80 -1.97 -4.45
CA PRO A 349 2.85 -1.26 -5.31
C PRO A 349 1.74 -2.15 -5.88
N SER A 350 2.02 -3.41 -6.21
CA SER A 350 1.03 -4.35 -6.76
C SER A 350 0.07 -4.92 -5.71
N ALA A 351 0.45 -4.90 -4.42
CA ALA A 351 -0.34 -5.53 -3.37
C ALA A 351 -1.69 -4.84 -3.15
N ARG A 352 -2.75 -5.64 -3.03
CA ARG A 352 -4.14 -5.17 -2.90
C ARG A 352 -4.92 -6.04 -1.93
N ARG A 353 -5.87 -5.42 -1.21
CA ARG A 353 -6.79 -6.13 -0.32
C ARG A 353 -8.18 -5.51 -0.38
N GLY A 354 -9.18 -6.34 -0.06
CA GLY A 354 -10.52 -5.86 0.24
C GLY A 354 -10.66 -5.52 1.72
N SER A 355 -11.38 -4.45 2.02
CA SER A 355 -11.76 -4.09 3.39
C SER A 355 -13.22 -3.68 3.42
N ASP A 356 -13.93 -4.02 4.51
CA ASP A 356 -15.29 -3.56 4.75
C ASP A 356 -15.33 -2.02 4.75
N PRO A 357 -16.12 -1.39 3.85
CA PRO A 357 -16.18 0.07 3.73
C PRO A 357 -16.70 0.78 4.99
N HIS A 358 -17.39 0.07 5.87
CA HIS A 358 -18.03 0.62 7.07
C HIS A 358 -17.25 0.32 8.36
N SER A 359 -16.10 -0.37 8.27
CA SER A 359 -15.26 -0.72 9.43
C SER A 359 -14.03 0.19 9.52
N PRO A 360 -14.07 1.26 10.35
CA PRO A 360 -12.88 2.06 10.65
C PRO A 360 -11.83 1.21 11.38
N MET A 361 -10.56 1.36 10.99
CA MET A 361 -9.45 0.60 11.57
C MET A 361 -8.25 1.48 11.88
N SER A 362 -7.50 1.13 12.93
CA SER A 362 -6.37 1.93 13.44
C SER A 362 -5.15 1.99 12.48
N HIS A 363 -5.23 1.39 11.31
CA HIS A 363 -4.15 1.35 10.32
C HIS A 363 -4.60 1.70 8.88
N ILE A 364 -5.82 2.23 8.70
CA ILE A 364 -6.36 2.62 7.39
C ILE A 364 -6.64 4.11 7.38
N GLY A 365 -6.04 4.79 6.42
CA GLY A 365 -6.24 6.19 6.09
C GLY A 365 -6.48 6.37 4.59
N PHE A 366 -6.08 7.51 4.02
CA PHE A 366 -6.30 7.81 2.60
C PHE A 366 -5.47 8.98 2.11
N ARG A 367 -5.42 9.15 0.79
CA ARG A 367 -5.02 10.36 0.07
C ARG A 367 -5.94 10.58 -1.11
N LEU A 368 -5.99 11.80 -1.62
CA LEU A 368 -6.92 12.21 -2.66
C LEU A 368 -6.21 12.62 -3.95
N VAL A 369 -6.99 12.67 -5.01
CA VAL A 369 -6.57 13.16 -6.33
C VAL A 369 -7.49 14.28 -6.81
N SER A 370 -6.95 15.12 -7.69
CA SER A 370 -7.66 16.14 -8.43
C SER A 370 -7.34 15.99 -9.91
N GLN A 371 -8.30 16.31 -10.78
CA GLN A 371 -8.01 16.38 -12.22
C GLN A 371 -7.08 17.56 -12.52
N GLY A 372 -6.26 17.40 -13.56
CA GLY A 372 -5.39 18.48 -14.07
C GLY A 372 -6.16 19.51 -14.86
#